data_e52e2fd608b26a5d6cca3abab0f76f46
#
_entry.id   e52e2fd608b26a5d6cca3abab0f76f46
#
_cell.length_a   1.000
_cell.length_b   1.000
_cell.length_c   1.000
_cell.angle_alpha   90.00
_cell.angle_beta   90.00
_cell.angle_gamma   90.00
#
_symmetry.space_group_name_H-M   'P 1'
#
loop_
_entity.id
_entity.type
_entity.pdbx_description
1 polymer ?
#
loop_
_entity_poly.entity_id
_entity_poly.type
_entity_poly.pdbx_seq_one_letter_code
_entity_poly.pdbx_strand_id
1 'polypeptide(L)'
;YYLENPTEIDYPLCFYGVPGIGKTSFARYLTNKYSHDVTEYDSSNDMFSIIPDIDKKMRGGSLCPFMSDEDKPFDRGIIIDEFHDFTDVRQDKFKKILEEITCPPYNSLVIICLNTDSNNPIEKRMTPAIRSRCDLIDFTPNLDTDNPDSDIEPMINQLNEKYPELSLDFLVKTYPDLRKIMRRVERLR
;
A
#
# COMPACT_ATOMS: atom_id res chain seq x y z
N TYR A 1 -2.88 11.43 -8.88
CA TYR A 1 -4.24 11.20 -9.39
C TYR A 1 -5.18 10.76 -8.27
N TYR A 2 -4.98 9.60 -7.61
CA TYR A 2 -5.85 9.12 -6.52
C TYR A 2 -5.86 10.00 -5.26
N LEU A 3 -4.85 10.83 -5.05
CA LEU A 3 -4.82 11.82 -3.96
C LEU A 3 -5.77 13.00 -4.19
N GLU A 4 -6.11 13.27 -5.44
CA GLU A 4 -6.98 14.38 -5.84
C GLU A 4 -8.41 13.89 -6.13
N ASN A 5 -8.54 12.62 -6.53
CA ASN A 5 -9.80 12.01 -6.97
C ASN A 5 -10.07 10.67 -6.25
N PRO A 6 -10.24 10.66 -4.92
CA PRO A 6 -10.41 9.41 -4.16
C PRO A 6 -11.70 8.66 -4.53
N THR A 7 -12.71 9.36 -5.02
CA THR A 7 -14.01 8.79 -5.46
C THR A 7 -13.90 8.01 -6.77
N GLU A 8 -12.78 8.11 -7.50
CA GLU A 8 -12.52 7.36 -8.72
C GLU A 8 -11.77 6.04 -8.46
N ILE A 9 -11.58 5.69 -7.19
CA ILE A 9 -10.98 4.39 -6.82
C ILE A 9 -12.10 3.33 -6.88
N ASP A 10 -12.21 2.67 -8.02
CA ASP A 10 -13.23 1.62 -8.25
C ASP A 10 -12.70 0.22 -7.94
N TYR A 11 -11.39 0.04 -7.84
CA TYR A 11 -10.72 -1.23 -7.63
C TYR A 11 -9.78 -1.19 -6.43
N PRO A 12 -9.52 -2.35 -5.79
CA PRO A 12 -8.46 -2.46 -4.81
C PRO A 12 -7.12 -1.97 -5.36
N LEU A 13 -6.39 -1.17 -4.59
CA LEU A 13 -5.05 -0.71 -4.98
C LEU A 13 -4.01 -1.75 -4.56
N CYS A 14 -3.05 -2.02 -5.41
CA CYS A 14 -1.93 -2.89 -5.08
C CYS A 14 -0.61 -2.12 -5.19
N PHE A 15 0.02 -1.83 -4.05
CA PHE A 15 1.32 -1.17 -3.94
C PHE A 15 2.42 -2.22 -3.92
N TYR A 16 3.23 -2.27 -4.96
CA TYR A 16 4.34 -3.21 -5.05
C TYR A 16 5.66 -2.50 -5.30
N GLY A 17 6.78 -3.17 -5.06
CA GLY A 17 8.12 -2.62 -5.23
C GLY A 17 9.06 -3.01 -4.11
N VAL A 18 10.26 -2.43 -4.09
CA VAL A 18 11.32 -2.78 -3.15
C VAL A 18 10.92 -2.56 -1.68
N PRO A 19 11.45 -3.38 -0.75
CA PRO A 19 11.18 -3.20 0.67
C PRO A 19 11.74 -1.88 1.18
N GLY A 20 11.06 -1.26 2.15
CA GLY A 20 11.53 -0.03 2.82
C GLY A 20 11.21 1.27 2.10
N ILE A 21 10.64 1.26 0.88
CA ILE A 21 10.33 2.47 0.08
C ILE A 21 9.11 3.26 0.60
N GLY A 22 8.34 2.72 1.54
CA GLY A 22 7.23 3.46 2.14
C GLY A 22 5.83 3.04 1.72
N LYS A 23 5.65 1.92 1.02
CA LYS A 23 4.33 1.40 0.58
C LYS A 23 3.29 1.37 1.68
N THR A 24 3.59 0.67 2.79
CA THR A 24 2.68 0.54 3.94
C THR A 24 2.40 1.88 4.61
N SER A 25 3.41 2.75 4.70
CA SER A 25 3.24 4.10 5.25
C SER A 25 2.29 4.94 4.40
N PHE A 26 2.40 4.83 3.09
CA PHE A 26 1.52 5.53 2.15
C PHE A 26 0.11 4.92 2.15
N ALA A 27 -0.02 3.59 2.24
CA ALA A 27 -1.30 2.92 2.41
C ALA A 27 -2.03 3.42 3.67
N ARG A 28 -1.34 3.48 4.82
CA ARG A 28 -1.89 4.04 6.06
C ARG A 28 -2.29 5.51 5.93
N TYR A 29 -1.49 6.31 5.23
CA TYR A 29 -1.83 7.70 4.97
C TYR A 29 -3.13 7.82 4.18
N LEU A 30 -3.26 7.10 3.06
CA LEU A 30 -4.46 7.12 2.21
C LEU A 30 -5.70 6.63 2.96
N THR A 31 -5.62 5.48 3.63
CA THR A 31 -6.77 4.92 4.35
C THR A 31 -7.22 5.81 5.49
N ASN A 32 -6.29 6.39 6.27
CA ASN A 32 -6.65 7.33 7.34
C ASN A 32 -7.26 8.63 6.80
N LYS A 33 -6.79 9.09 5.65
CA LYS A 33 -7.30 10.31 5.01
C LYS A 33 -8.71 10.13 4.47
N TYR A 34 -9.00 8.97 3.84
CA TYR A 34 -10.22 8.79 3.05
C TYR A 34 -11.22 7.79 3.63
N SER A 35 -10.93 7.15 4.76
CA SER A 35 -11.81 6.17 5.39
C SER A 35 -12.12 6.54 6.84
N HIS A 36 -13.33 6.19 7.30
CA HIS A 36 -13.75 6.44 8.68
C HIS A 36 -13.14 5.44 9.67
N ASP A 37 -13.07 4.16 9.29
CA ASP A 37 -12.49 3.09 10.11
C ASP A 37 -11.37 2.40 9.32
N VAL A 38 -10.24 2.11 9.95
CA VAL A 38 -9.08 1.49 9.30
C VAL A 38 -8.69 0.21 10.02
N THR A 39 -8.55 -0.85 9.26
CA THR A 39 -8.05 -2.15 9.75
C THR A 39 -6.86 -2.59 8.92
N GLU A 40 -5.80 -2.99 9.60
CA GLU A 40 -4.58 -3.50 8.98
C GLU A 40 -4.39 -4.98 9.33
N TYR A 41 -4.06 -5.77 8.33
CA TYR A 41 -3.71 -7.17 8.43
C TYR A 41 -2.31 -7.38 7.86
N ASP A 42 -1.55 -8.27 8.47
CA ASP A 42 -0.22 -8.67 8.02
C ASP A 42 -0.07 -10.20 8.04
N SER A 43 1.08 -10.68 7.62
CA SER A 43 1.38 -12.12 7.55
C SER A 43 1.40 -12.84 8.91
N SER A 44 1.51 -12.09 10.02
CA SER A 44 1.51 -12.65 11.38
C SER A 44 0.10 -13.01 11.87
N ASN A 45 -0.93 -12.45 11.27
CA ASN A 45 -2.31 -12.75 11.63
C ASN A 45 -2.68 -14.16 11.14
N ASP A 46 -3.49 -14.88 11.93
CA ASP A 46 -4.01 -16.18 11.48
C ASP A 46 -4.92 -16.02 10.26
N MET A 47 -4.42 -16.52 9.13
CA MET A 47 -5.05 -16.37 7.83
C MET A 47 -6.44 -17.01 7.72
N PHE A 48 -6.76 -18.01 8.56
CA PHE A 48 -8.09 -18.59 8.58
C PHE A 48 -9.11 -17.63 9.20
N SER A 49 -8.66 -16.74 10.07
CA SER A 49 -9.51 -15.71 10.70
C SER A 49 -9.59 -14.41 9.90
N ILE A 50 -8.52 -14.03 9.20
CA ILE A 50 -8.46 -12.78 8.41
C ILE A 50 -9.52 -12.75 7.31
N ILE A 51 -9.59 -13.79 6.48
CA ILE A 51 -10.49 -13.81 5.32
C ILE A 51 -11.96 -13.66 5.74
N PRO A 52 -12.48 -14.43 6.73
CA PRO A 52 -13.84 -14.21 7.23
C PRO A 52 -14.05 -12.85 7.90
N ASP A 53 -13.03 -12.30 8.56
CA ASP A 53 -13.12 -10.99 9.22
C ASP A 53 -13.17 -9.85 8.18
N ILE A 54 -12.35 -9.92 7.14
CA ILE A 54 -12.42 -9.00 6.00
C ILE A 54 -13.80 -9.08 5.37
N ASP A 55 -14.26 -10.28 5.02
CA ASP A 55 -15.58 -10.49 4.41
C ASP A 55 -16.69 -9.91 5.27
N LYS A 56 -16.68 -10.18 6.58
CA LYS A 56 -17.64 -9.63 7.54
C LYS A 56 -17.60 -8.10 7.62
N LYS A 57 -16.39 -7.51 7.66
CA LYS A 57 -16.23 -6.06 7.72
C LYS A 57 -16.70 -5.39 6.44
N MET A 58 -16.45 -6.02 5.32
CA MET A 58 -16.85 -5.51 4.02
C MET A 58 -18.36 -5.62 3.79
N ARG A 59 -19.00 -6.71 4.23
CA ARG A 59 -20.46 -6.91 4.14
C ARG A 59 -21.23 -6.16 5.23
N GLY A 60 -20.59 -5.78 6.32
CA GLY A 60 -21.21 -4.98 7.35
C GLY A 60 -21.60 -3.62 6.78
N GLY A 61 -22.92 -3.28 6.87
CA GLY A 61 -23.45 -2.02 6.33
C GLY A 61 -22.72 -0.77 6.83
N SER A 62 -23.01 0.36 6.21
CA SER A 62 -22.40 1.66 6.56
C SER A 62 -22.43 1.88 8.08
N LEU A 63 -21.26 2.19 8.64
CA LEU A 63 -21.12 2.46 10.08
C LEU A 63 -21.92 3.70 10.50
N CYS A 64 -22.15 4.62 9.58
CA CYS A 64 -22.88 5.85 9.79
C CYS A 64 -23.61 6.30 8.53
N PRO A 65 -24.87 5.87 8.29
CA PRO A 65 -25.65 6.30 7.13
C PRO A 65 -25.92 7.81 7.08
N PHE A 66 -25.60 8.54 8.16
CA PHE A 66 -25.84 9.99 8.30
C PHE A 66 -24.56 10.84 8.30
N MET A 67 -23.38 10.25 8.22
CA MET A 67 -22.11 10.97 8.13
C MET A 67 -21.58 10.88 6.69
N SER A 68 -22.17 11.63 5.78
CA SER A 68 -21.52 11.96 4.53
C SER A 68 -20.46 13.02 4.82
N ASP A 69 -19.29 12.61 5.21
CA ASP A 69 -18.11 13.46 5.24
C ASP A 69 -17.56 13.48 3.82
N GLU A 70 -17.69 14.61 3.13
CA GLU A 70 -17.21 14.76 1.74
C GLU A 70 -15.71 14.47 1.64
N ASP A 71 -14.97 14.66 2.75
CA ASP A 71 -13.54 14.38 2.83
C ASP A 71 -13.22 12.88 3.00
N LYS A 72 -14.18 12.04 3.40
CA LYS A 72 -14.01 10.60 3.65
C LYS A 72 -15.03 9.76 2.88
N PRO A 73 -14.79 9.52 1.59
CA PRO A 73 -15.75 8.81 0.74
C PRO A 73 -15.92 7.33 1.09
N PHE A 74 -15.02 6.73 1.89
CA PHE A 74 -15.08 5.32 2.24
C PHE A 74 -15.47 5.10 3.71
N ASP A 75 -16.39 4.20 3.97
CA ASP A 75 -16.74 3.78 5.33
C ASP A 75 -15.54 3.09 6.02
N ARG A 76 -14.78 2.30 5.25
CA ARG A 76 -13.69 1.48 5.77
C ARG A 76 -12.47 1.51 4.89
N GLY A 77 -11.30 1.54 5.53
CA GLY A 77 -10.00 1.29 4.93
C GLY A 77 -9.46 -0.07 5.39
N ILE A 78 -9.07 -0.90 4.45
CA ILE A 78 -8.50 -2.22 4.71
C ILE A 78 -7.11 -2.26 4.09
N ILE A 79 -6.10 -2.46 4.93
CA ILE A 79 -4.71 -2.65 4.49
C ILE A 79 -4.34 -4.11 4.67
N ILE A 80 -3.78 -4.72 3.63
CA ILE A 80 -3.24 -6.07 3.67
C ILE A 80 -1.75 -5.95 3.35
N ASP A 81 -0.92 -6.00 4.39
CA ASP A 81 0.52 -5.90 4.25
C ASP A 81 1.17 -7.28 4.09
N GLU A 82 2.36 -7.32 3.52
CA GLU A 82 3.12 -8.55 3.27
C GLU A 82 2.34 -9.63 2.50
N PHE A 83 1.50 -9.21 1.56
CA PHE A 83 0.63 -10.11 0.79
C PHE A 83 1.40 -11.22 0.05
N HIS A 84 2.68 -11.05 -0.18
CA HIS A 84 3.56 -12.05 -0.79
C HIS A 84 3.73 -13.33 0.07
N ASP A 85 3.38 -13.29 1.35
CA ASP A 85 3.40 -14.46 2.23
C ASP A 85 2.10 -15.28 2.14
N PHE A 86 1.12 -14.79 1.38
CA PHE A 86 -0.12 -15.52 1.14
C PHE A 86 0.09 -16.63 0.10
N THR A 87 -0.14 -17.87 0.48
CA THR A 87 -0.11 -19.00 -0.46
C THR A 87 -1.19 -18.87 -1.54
N ASP A 88 -0.99 -19.50 -2.70
CA ASP A 88 -1.96 -19.46 -3.82
C ASP A 88 -3.38 -19.86 -3.39
N VAL A 89 -3.51 -20.85 -2.54
CA VAL A 89 -4.82 -21.30 -2.00
C VAL A 89 -5.51 -20.18 -1.19
N ARG A 90 -4.73 -19.38 -0.47
CA ARG A 90 -5.25 -18.23 0.29
C ARG A 90 -5.61 -17.08 -0.62
N GLN A 91 -4.77 -16.83 -1.62
CA GLN A 91 -5.05 -15.84 -2.66
C GLN A 91 -6.35 -16.17 -3.41
N ASP A 92 -6.61 -17.45 -3.73
CA ASP A 92 -7.86 -17.88 -4.37
C ASP A 92 -9.11 -17.64 -3.51
N LYS A 93 -8.99 -17.80 -2.18
CA LYS A 93 -10.09 -17.45 -1.27
C LYS A 93 -10.31 -15.93 -1.23
N PHE A 94 -9.22 -15.17 -1.19
CA PHE A 94 -9.29 -13.71 -1.18
C PHE A 94 -9.85 -13.15 -2.49
N LYS A 95 -9.56 -13.79 -3.63
CA LYS A 95 -10.14 -13.46 -4.93
C LYS A 95 -11.67 -13.33 -4.88
N LYS A 96 -12.36 -14.27 -4.21
CA LYS A 96 -13.84 -14.24 -4.10
C LYS A 96 -14.31 -12.99 -3.37
N ILE A 97 -13.58 -12.57 -2.35
CA ILE A 97 -13.90 -11.33 -1.63
C ILE A 97 -13.70 -10.14 -2.56
N LEU A 98 -12.59 -10.07 -3.28
CA LEU A 98 -12.32 -8.97 -4.22
C LEU A 98 -13.38 -8.89 -5.33
N GLU A 99 -13.91 -10.00 -5.82
CA GLU A 99 -15.00 -10.03 -6.80
C GLU A 99 -16.28 -9.42 -6.26
N GLU A 100 -16.51 -9.52 -4.97
CA GLU A 100 -17.72 -9.02 -4.33
C GLU A 100 -17.58 -7.54 -3.91
N ILE A 101 -16.36 -7.04 -3.66
CA ILE A 101 -16.07 -5.65 -3.28
C ILE A 101 -16.34 -4.67 -4.40
N THR A 102 -16.11 -5.06 -5.64
CA THR A 102 -16.34 -4.20 -6.81
C THR A 102 -17.82 -3.99 -7.11
N CYS A 103 -18.71 -4.60 -6.34
CA CYS A 103 -20.15 -4.43 -6.49
C CYS A 103 -20.72 -3.62 -5.32
N PRO A 104 -21.42 -2.49 -5.56
CA PRO A 104 -22.18 -1.81 -4.50
C PRO A 104 -23.07 -2.79 -3.74
N PRO A 105 -23.17 -2.75 -2.40
CA PRO A 105 -23.07 -1.56 -1.55
C PRO A 105 -21.76 -1.42 -0.74
N TYR A 106 -20.66 -2.00 -1.19
CA TYR A 106 -19.43 -1.97 -0.39
C TYR A 106 -18.65 -0.67 -0.62
N ASN A 107 -18.60 0.17 0.39
CA ASN A 107 -17.85 1.42 0.37
C ASN A 107 -16.55 1.27 1.16
N SER A 108 -15.62 0.44 0.63
CA SER A 108 -14.36 0.13 1.31
C SER A 108 -13.16 0.39 0.41
N LEU A 109 -12.19 1.16 0.93
CA LEU A 109 -10.89 1.33 0.31
C LEU A 109 -9.98 0.15 0.70
N VAL A 110 -9.63 -0.69 -0.24
CA VAL A 110 -8.73 -1.83 -0.02
C VAL A 110 -7.37 -1.56 -0.63
N ILE A 111 -6.32 -1.67 0.17
CA ILE A 111 -4.94 -1.51 -0.28
C ILE A 111 -4.12 -2.75 0.08
N ILE A 112 -3.54 -3.37 -0.92
CA ILE A 112 -2.65 -4.52 -0.78
C ILE A 112 -1.21 -4.02 -0.92
N CYS A 113 -0.33 -4.39 0.00
CA CYS A 113 1.10 -4.09 -0.08
C CYS A 113 1.91 -5.37 -0.22
N LEU A 114 2.85 -5.38 -1.15
CA LEU A 114 3.75 -6.51 -1.31
C LEU A 114 5.17 -6.08 -1.73
N ASN A 115 6.14 -6.87 -1.34
CA ASN A 115 7.54 -6.64 -1.71
C ASN A 115 7.87 -7.40 -2.98
N THR A 116 8.49 -6.70 -3.93
CA THR A 116 9.02 -7.26 -5.17
C THR A 116 10.50 -6.92 -5.31
N ASP A 117 11.23 -7.74 -6.05
CA ASP A 117 12.60 -7.51 -6.47
C ASP A 117 12.85 -8.21 -7.81
N SER A 118 14.04 -8.05 -8.38
CA SER A 118 14.41 -8.65 -9.66
C SER A 118 14.27 -10.17 -9.72
N ASN A 119 14.42 -10.87 -8.59
CA ASN A 119 14.29 -12.33 -8.48
C ASN A 119 12.85 -12.75 -8.21
N ASN A 120 12.07 -11.87 -7.58
CA ASN A 120 10.70 -12.09 -7.17
C ASN A 120 9.79 -10.96 -7.69
N PRO A 121 9.55 -10.89 -8.99
CA PRO A 121 8.64 -9.92 -9.58
C PRO A 121 7.19 -10.19 -9.15
N ILE A 122 6.31 -9.25 -9.40
CA ILE A 122 4.90 -9.32 -8.99
C ILE A 122 4.19 -10.59 -9.50
N GLU A 123 4.59 -11.10 -10.66
CA GLU A 123 4.04 -12.31 -11.27
C GLU A 123 4.27 -13.56 -10.43
N LYS A 124 5.35 -13.59 -9.63
CA LYS A 124 5.68 -14.70 -8.72
C LYS A 124 5.06 -14.53 -7.33
N ARG A 125 4.62 -13.32 -7.00
CA ARG A 125 4.13 -12.97 -5.66
C ARG A 125 2.61 -12.91 -5.57
N MET A 126 1.96 -12.71 -6.71
CA MET A 126 0.52 -12.54 -6.78
C MET A 126 -0.06 -13.28 -8.00
N THR A 127 -1.11 -14.07 -7.76
CA THR A 127 -1.77 -14.81 -8.83
C THR A 127 -2.37 -13.87 -9.90
N PRO A 128 -2.42 -14.29 -11.17
CA PRO A 128 -3.03 -13.49 -12.23
C PRO A 128 -4.48 -13.08 -11.94
N ALA A 129 -5.19 -13.95 -11.23
CA ALA A 129 -6.59 -13.72 -10.85
C ALA A 129 -6.76 -12.55 -9.87
N ILE A 130 -5.83 -12.33 -8.95
CA ILE A 130 -5.84 -11.17 -8.04
C ILE A 130 -5.37 -9.93 -8.81
N ARG A 131 -4.27 -10.05 -9.57
CA ARG A 131 -3.70 -8.92 -10.33
C ARG A 131 -4.72 -8.25 -11.27
N SER A 132 -5.56 -9.05 -11.92
CA SER A 132 -6.58 -8.52 -12.84
C SER A 132 -7.74 -7.79 -12.14
N ARG A 133 -7.77 -7.78 -10.80
CA ARG A 133 -8.81 -7.15 -9.97
C ARG A 133 -8.28 -6.00 -9.13
N CYS A 134 -7.04 -5.60 -9.37
CA CYS A 134 -6.39 -4.53 -8.62
C CYS A 134 -5.78 -3.52 -9.58
N ASP A 135 -5.80 -2.27 -9.20
CA ASP A 135 -4.96 -1.25 -9.82
C ASP A 135 -3.54 -1.37 -9.28
N LEU A 136 -2.60 -1.70 -10.16
CA LEU A 136 -1.21 -1.98 -9.82
C LEU A 136 -0.41 -0.68 -9.81
N ILE A 137 0.17 -0.33 -8.67
CA ILE A 137 0.99 0.88 -8.50
C ILE A 137 2.41 0.47 -8.12
N ASP A 138 3.34 0.72 -9.03
CA ASP A 138 4.76 0.42 -8.84
C ASP A 138 5.42 1.52 -8.00
N PHE A 139 5.99 1.13 -6.87
CA PHE A 139 6.80 1.98 -6.00
C PHE A 139 8.31 1.81 -6.23
N THR A 140 8.69 0.99 -7.22
CA THR A 140 10.12 0.80 -7.54
C THR A 140 10.67 2.09 -8.13
N PRO A 141 11.62 2.76 -7.48
CA PRO A 141 12.18 4.00 -8.01
C PRO A 141 13.04 3.71 -9.24
N ASN A 142 13.04 4.63 -10.19
CA ASN A 142 13.98 4.59 -11.30
C ASN A 142 15.35 5.00 -10.80
N LEU A 143 16.25 4.02 -10.61
CA LEU A 143 17.59 4.21 -10.09
C LEU A 143 18.68 4.32 -11.19
N ASP A 144 18.29 4.39 -12.45
CA ASP A 144 19.21 4.55 -13.56
C ASP A 144 19.73 5.99 -13.61
N THR A 145 20.98 6.18 -13.20
CA THR A 145 21.64 7.52 -13.15
C THR A 145 21.89 8.11 -14.53
N ASP A 146 21.89 7.29 -15.56
CA ASP A 146 22.09 7.74 -16.96
C ASP A 146 20.75 8.18 -17.60
N ASN A 147 19.64 7.93 -16.91
CA ASN A 147 18.29 8.32 -17.35
C ASN A 147 17.93 9.70 -16.77
N PRO A 148 17.53 10.68 -17.62
CA PRO A 148 17.09 11.99 -17.16
C PRO A 148 15.84 11.92 -16.26
N ASP A 149 15.07 10.83 -16.33
CA ASP A 149 13.88 10.59 -15.50
C ASP A 149 14.22 9.78 -14.22
N SER A 150 15.49 9.78 -13.80
CA SER A 150 15.93 9.10 -12.57
C SER A 150 15.33 9.76 -11.32
N ASP A 151 14.83 8.94 -10.39
CA ASP A 151 14.28 9.39 -9.12
C ASP A 151 15.36 9.70 -8.05
N ILE A 152 16.61 9.39 -8.32
CA ILE A 152 17.69 9.48 -7.33
C ILE A 152 17.93 10.93 -6.92
N GLU A 153 18.27 11.79 -7.86
CA GLU A 153 18.68 13.16 -7.55
C GLU A 153 17.56 13.98 -6.91
N PRO A 154 16.34 14.02 -7.45
CA PRO A 154 15.24 14.76 -6.85
C PRO A 154 14.91 14.29 -5.43
N MET A 155 14.91 12.97 -5.20
CA MET A 155 14.61 12.41 -3.89
C MET A 155 15.72 12.65 -2.87
N ILE A 156 16.98 12.52 -3.27
CA ILE A 156 18.12 12.80 -2.39
C ILE A 156 18.14 14.27 -1.99
N ASN A 157 17.85 15.19 -2.90
CA ASN A 157 17.75 16.62 -2.61
C ASN A 157 16.64 16.91 -1.59
N GLN A 158 15.45 16.35 -1.77
CA GLN A 158 14.34 16.48 -0.82
C GLN A 158 14.69 15.91 0.56
N LEU A 159 15.34 14.76 0.61
CA LEU A 159 15.77 14.15 1.88
C LEU A 159 16.85 14.98 2.57
N ASN A 160 17.79 15.55 1.83
CA ASN A 160 18.84 16.41 2.37
C ASN A 160 18.28 17.74 2.92
N GLU A 161 17.32 18.35 2.24
CA GLU A 161 16.61 19.52 2.73
C GLU A 161 15.84 19.24 4.02
N LYS A 162 15.14 18.10 4.06
CA LYS A 162 14.31 17.72 5.22
C LYS A 162 15.12 17.24 6.42
N TYR A 163 16.27 16.64 6.19
CA TYR A 163 17.14 16.04 7.21
C TYR A 163 18.61 16.49 7.02
N PRO A 164 18.91 17.78 7.24
CA PRO A 164 20.23 18.35 7.01
C PRO A 164 21.32 17.76 7.93
N GLU A 165 20.93 17.07 9.00
CA GLU A 165 21.81 16.33 9.91
C GLU A 165 22.39 15.06 9.30
N LEU A 166 21.86 14.58 8.17
CA LEU A 166 22.37 13.43 7.45
C LEU A 166 23.37 13.83 6.37
N SER A 167 24.46 13.07 6.24
CA SER A 167 25.39 13.31 5.15
C SER A 167 24.81 12.86 3.81
N LEU A 168 25.10 13.60 2.75
CA LEU A 168 24.68 13.29 1.39
C LEU A 168 25.16 11.88 0.97
N ASP A 169 26.41 11.51 1.32
CA ASP A 169 26.96 10.17 1.03
C ASP A 169 26.14 9.04 1.69
N PHE A 170 25.65 9.27 2.92
CA PHE A 170 24.77 8.31 3.58
C PHE A 170 23.42 8.19 2.86
N LEU A 171 22.83 9.30 2.45
CA LEU A 171 21.56 9.31 1.73
C LEU A 171 21.67 8.56 0.39
N VAL A 172 22.68 8.88 -0.41
CA VAL A 172 22.92 8.23 -1.72
C VAL A 172 23.13 6.72 -1.58
N LYS A 173 23.90 6.27 -0.57
CA LYS A 173 24.16 4.84 -0.33
C LYS A 173 22.98 4.09 0.25
N THR A 174 22.04 4.78 0.89
CA THR A 174 20.95 4.14 1.63
C THR A 174 19.64 4.15 0.85
N TYR A 175 19.39 5.17 0.04
CA TYR A 175 18.20 5.23 -0.82
C TYR A 175 18.17 4.01 -1.77
N PRO A 176 17.06 3.35 -2.00
CA PRO A 176 15.68 3.76 -1.67
C PRO A 176 15.15 3.27 -0.30
N ASP A 177 15.97 2.72 0.57
CA ASP A 177 15.51 2.21 1.88
C ASP A 177 15.23 3.36 2.86
N LEU A 178 14.05 3.98 2.72
CA LEU A 178 13.60 5.08 3.59
C LEU A 178 13.53 4.65 5.06
N ARG A 179 13.28 3.38 5.36
CA ARG A 179 13.24 2.86 6.73
C ARG A 179 14.60 3.00 7.43
N LYS A 180 15.69 2.70 6.72
CA LYS A 180 17.04 2.90 7.27
C LYS A 180 17.38 4.37 7.47
N ILE A 181 16.96 5.22 6.53
CA ILE A 181 17.14 6.67 6.64
C ILE A 181 16.42 7.18 7.89
N MET A 182 15.16 6.86 8.08
CA MET A 182 14.38 7.29 9.25
C MET A 182 14.96 6.80 10.56
N ARG A 183 15.40 5.54 10.65
CA ARG A 183 16.09 5.02 11.86
C ARG A 183 17.37 5.78 12.17
N ARG A 184 18.07 6.30 11.18
CA ARG A 184 19.28 7.13 11.40
C ARG A 184 18.90 8.50 11.94
N VAL A 185 17.85 9.13 11.41
CA VAL A 185 17.32 10.40 11.93
C VAL A 185 16.94 10.27 13.41
N GLU A 186 16.17 9.22 13.76
CA GLU A 186 15.74 8.98 15.15
C GLU A 186 16.91 8.83 16.13
N ARG A 187 18.04 8.29 15.69
CA ARG A 187 19.25 8.13 16.53
C ARG A 187 20.06 9.41 16.68
N LEU A 188 19.83 10.42 15.85
CA LEU A 188 20.53 11.71 15.90
C LEU A 188 19.76 12.78 16.68
N ARG A 189 18.49 12.49 16.99
CA ARG A 189 17.62 13.31 17.85
C ARG A 189 17.64 12.83 19.30
#